data_50791c4740605b958103676d7d38d1a3
#
_entry.id   50791c4740605b958103676d7d38d1a3
#
_cell.length_a   1.000
_cell.length_b   1.000
_cell.length_c   1.000
_cell.angle_alpha   90.00
_cell.angle_beta   90.00
_cell.angle_gamma   90.00
#
_symmetry.space_group_name_H-M   'P 1'
#
loop_
_entity.id
_entity.type
_entity.pdbx_description
1 polymer ?
#
loop_
_entity_poly.entity_id
_entity_poly.type
_entity_poly.pdbx_seq_one_letter_code
_entity_poly.pdbx_strand_id
1 'polypeptide(L)'
;MADAEAPLTILYFAWLRERTGTSLESVTPPAAVRTVGELVAWLAGRSAGHALAFANLRTVRCAVNQDFAEPATRVGPGDEVAFFPPVTGG
;
A
#
# COMPACT_ATOMS: atom_id res chain seq x y z
N MET A 1 17.17 14.92 -8.63
CA MET A 1 16.62 15.72 -7.71
C MET A 1 15.19 15.47 -7.56
N ALA A 2 14.44 15.78 -8.52
CA ALA A 2 13.02 15.59 -8.41
C ALA A 2 12.64 14.16 -8.15
N ASP A 3 13.40 13.24 -8.68
CA ASP A 3 13.02 11.83 -8.56
C ASP A 3 13.02 11.31 -7.14
N ALA A 4 13.91 11.84 -6.32
CA ALA A 4 13.98 11.38 -4.95
C ALA A 4 12.73 11.73 -4.17
N GLU A 5 11.95 12.66 -4.69
CA GLU A 5 10.74 13.11 -4.02
C GLU A 5 9.47 12.68 -4.72
N ALA A 6 9.57 11.86 -5.74
CA ALA A 6 8.38 11.41 -6.44
C ALA A 6 7.52 10.59 -5.50
N PRO A 7 6.21 10.84 -5.48
CA PRO A 7 5.34 10.10 -4.57
C PRO A 7 5.13 8.66 -5.03
N LEU A 8 4.73 7.84 -4.08
CA LEU A 8 4.19 6.52 -4.41
C LEU A 8 2.71 6.69 -4.75
N THR A 9 2.24 5.91 -5.69
CA THR A 9 0.82 5.86 -6.00
C THR A 9 0.27 4.60 -5.33
N ILE A 10 -0.72 4.79 -4.47
CA ILE A 10 -1.32 3.67 -3.74
C ILE A 10 -2.71 3.44 -4.30
N LEU A 11 -3.00 2.20 -4.65
CA LEU A 11 -4.32 1.81 -5.14
C LEU A 11 -4.97 0.87 -4.14
N TYR A 12 -6.25 1.10 -3.88
CA TYR A 12 -7.03 0.26 -2.97
C TYR A 12 -8.21 -0.33 -3.73
N PHE A 13 -8.41 -1.64 -3.60
CA PHE A 13 -9.49 -2.33 -4.30
C PHE A 13 -10.47 -2.95 -3.32
N ALA A 14 -11.72 -3.09 -3.74
CA ALA A 14 -12.77 -3.77 -3.02
C ALA A 14 -12.97 -3.15 -1.63
N TRP A 15 -13.06 -3.98 -0.59
CA TRP A 15 -13.36 -3.46 0.74
C TRP A 15 -12.22 -2.61 1.30
N LEU A 16 -11.01 -2.75 0.79
CA LEU A 16 -9.92 -1.87 1.21
C LEU A 16 -10.23 -0.42 0.83
N ARG A 17 -10.76 -0.22 -0.37
CA ARG A 17 -11.15 1.11 -0.82
C ARG A 17 -12.24 1.70 0.08
N GLU A 18 -13.18 0.87 0.50
CA GLU A 18 -14.25 1.36 1.36
C GLU A 18 -13.75 1.76 2.73
N ARG A 19 -12.78 1.02 3.25
CA ARG A 19 -12.25 1.33 4.58
C ARG A 19 -11.35 2.54 4.59
N THR A 20 -10.50 2.68 3.59
CA THR A 20 -9.63 3.86 3.50
C THR A 20 -10.37 5.10 3.05
N GLY A 21 -11.48 4.92 2.35
CA GLY A 21 -12.26 6.04 1.83
C GLY A 21 -11.75 6.56 0.50
N THR A 22 -10.80 5.89 -0.11
CA THR A 22 -10.27 6.33 -1.40
C THR A 22 -9.82 5.13 -2.21
N SER A 23 -9.90 5.24 -3.53
CA SER A 23 -9.41 4.19 -4.41
C SER A 23 -7.97 4.43 -4.85
N LEU A 24 -7.49 5.66 -4.69
CA LEU A 24 -6.14 6.02 -5.13
C LEU A 24 -5.67 7.19 -4.30
N GLU A 25 -4.41 7.16 -3.89
CA GLU A 25 -3.80 8.31 -3.25
C GLU A 25 -2.32 8.34 -3.57
N SER A 26 -1.76 9.55 -3.57
CA SER A 26 -0.33 9.74 -3.73
C SER A 26 0.24 10.08 -2.36
N VAL A 27 1.30 9.37 -1.97
CA VAL A 27 1.89 9.59 -0.66
C VAL A 27 3.40 9.69 -0.78
N THR A 28 4.00 10.43 0.14
CA THR A 28 5.45 10.54 0.21
C THR A 28 5.87 10.14 1.62
N PRO A 29 6.04 8.84 1.87
CA PRO A 29 6.40 8.39 3.21
C PRO A 29 7.82 8.79 3.56
N PRO A 30 8.18 8.74 4.85
CA PRO A 30 9.55 9.03 5.25
C PRO A 30 10.54 8.10 4.58
N ALA A 31 11.79 8.55 4.49
CA ALA A 31 12.83 7.80 3.81
C ALA A 31 13.08 6.43 4.46
N ALA A 32 12.73 6.27 5.72
CA ALA A 32 12.90 4.98 6.39
C ALA A 32 11.94 3.91 5.89
N VAL A 33 10.89 4.29 5.19
CA VAL A 33 9.91 3.35 4.63
C VAL A 33 10.46 2.85 3.32
N ARG A 34 10.96 1.62 3.30
CA ARG A 34 11.65 1.06 2.14
C ARG A 34 11.09 -0.25 1.66
N THR A 35 10.17 -0.85 2.42
CA THR A 35 9.58 -2.14 2.03
C THR A 35 8.06 -2.03 2.12
N VAL A 36 7.40 -3.01 1.50
CA VAL A 36 5.94 -3.08 1.56
C VAL A 36 5.48 -3.16 3.01
N GLY A 37 6.14 -3.97 3.84
CA GLY A 37 5.74 -4.09 5.24
C GLY A 37 5.86 -2.78 6.00
N GLU A 38 6.93 -2.04 5.76
CA GLU A 38 7.09 -0.73 6.38
C GLU A 38 6.06 0.27 5.86
N LEU A 39 5.75 0.17 4.57
CA LEU A 39 4.74 1.04 3.99
C LEU A 39 3.36 0.77 4.59
N VAL A 40 3.02 -0.50 4.75
CA VAL A 40 1.73 -0.87 5.34
C VAL A 40 1.62 -0.32 6.77
N ALA A 41 2.68 -0.47 7.56
CA ALA A 41 2.67 0.06 8.93
C ALA A 41 2.49 1.57 8.94
N TRP A 42 3.13 2.26 8.03
CA TRP A 42 3.00 3.70 7.93
C TRP A 42 1.60 4.12 7.47
N LEU A 43 1.07 3.44 6.46
CA LEU A 43 -0.28 3.73 5.96
C LEU A 43 -1.33 3.48 7.04
N ALA A 44 -1.17 2.42 7.81
CA ALA A 44 -2.14 2.09 8.86
C ALA A 44 -2.26 3.20 9.90
N GLY A 45 -1.23 4.01 10.06
CA GLY A 45 -1.25 5.12 11.01
C GLY A 45 -1.84 6.40 10.47
N ARG A 46 -2.28 6.44 9.21
CA ARG A 46 -2.74 7.69 8.62
C ARG A 46 -4.15 8.07 9.02
N SER A 47 -5.00 7.11 9.26
CA SER A 47 -6.38 7.38 9.68
C SER A 47 -6.98 6.11 10.28
N ALA A 48 -8.13 6.27 10.94
CA ALA A 48 -8.83 5.11 11.47
C ALA A 48 -9.25 4.15 10.35
N GLY A 49 -9.61 4.69 9.20
CA GLY A 49 -9.97 3.85 8.05
C GLY A 49 -8.80 3.06 7.52
N HIS A 50 -7.62 3.67 7.44
CA HIS A 50 -6.42 2.95 7.03
C HIS A 50 -6.08 1.86 8.06
N ALA A 51 -6.20 2.16 9.34
CA ALA A 51 -5.94 1.16 10.37
C ALA A 51 -6.87 -0.03 10.22
N LEU A 52 -8.14 0.22 9.92
CA LEU A 52 -9.10 -0.85 9.70
C LEU A 52 -8.77 -1.66 8.46
N ALA A 53 -8.36 -0.99 7.39
CA ALA A 53 -8.04 -1.67 6.14
C ALA A 53 -6.91 -2.66 6.33
N PHE A 54 -5.92 -2.31 7.16
CA PHE A 54 -4.74 -3.13 7.34
C PHE A 54 -4.73 -3.90 8.67
N ALA A 55 -5.87 -4.01 9.33
CA ALA A 55 -5.93 -4.64 10.64
C ALA A 55 -5.59 -6.13 10.59
N ASN A 56 -5.95 -6.81 9.51
CA ASN A 56 -5.67 -8.23 9.37
C ASN A 56 -4.92 -8.45 8.06
N LEU A 57 -3.61 -8.49 8.15
CA LEU A 57 -2.77 -8.57 6.96
C LEU A 57 -2.89 -9.89 6.22
N ARG A 58 -3.46 -10.91 6.85
CA ARG A 58 -3.71 -12.17 6.16
C ARG A 58 -4.72 -12.02 5.04
N THR A 59 -5.56 -11.00 5.11
CA THR A 59 -6.61 -10.78 4.12
C THR A 59 -6.23 -9.71 3.12
N VAL A 60 -4.96 -9.27 3.11
CA VAL A 60 -4.52 -8.22 2.21
C VAL A 60 -3.39 -8.75 1.35
N ARG A 61 -3.52 -8.54 0.05
CA ARG A 61 -2.47 -8.87 -0.91
C ARG A 61 -1.95 -7.57 -1.52
N CYS A 62 -0.78 -7.64 -2.10
CA CYS A 62 -0.10 -6.44 -2.58
C CYS A 62 0.60 -6.73 -3.91
N ALA A 63 0.64 -5.73 -4.77
CA ALA A 63 1.42 -5.78 -6.00
C ALA A 63 2.19 -4.47 -6.12
N VAL A 64 3.47 -4.56 -6.46
CA VAL A 64 4.30 -3.38 -6.70
C VAL A 64 4.58 -3.34 -8.19
N ASN A 65 4.18 -2.24 -8.83
CA ASN A 65 4.33 -2.07 -10.27
C ASN A 65 3.76 -3.28 -11.02
N GLN A 66 2.60 -3.76 -10.53
CA GLN A 66 1.83 -4.84 -11.14
C GLN A 66 2.41 -6.23 -10.96
N ASP A 67 3.43 -6.36 -10.12
CA ASP A 67 3.97 -7.67 -9.77
C ASP A 67 3.60 -8.01 -8.33
N PHE A 68 3.15 -9.24 -8.09
CA PHE A 68 2.84 -9.65 -6.72
C PHE A 68 4.03 -9.40 -5.81
N ALA A 69 3.76 -8.94 -4.61
CA ALA A 69 4.79 -8.52 -3.68
C ALA A 69 4.59 -9.13 -2.31
N GLU A 70 5.67 -9.14 -1.54
CA GLU A 70 5.70 -9.63 -0.17
C GLU A 70 6.11 -8.49 0.75
N PRO A 71 5.98 -8.68 2.06
CA PRO A 71 6.39 -7.61 2.99
C PRO A 71 7.83 -7.16 2.82
N ALA A 72 8.72 -8.05 2.39
CA ALA A 72 10.13 -7.69 2.19
C ALA A 72 10.41 -7.01 0.85
N THR A 73 9.42 -6.96 -0.04
CA THR A 73 9.61 -6.33 -1.35
C THR A 73 9.92 -4.85 -1.18
N ARG A 74 10.92 -4.37 -1.90
CA ARG A 74 11.33 -2.97 -1.81
C ARG A 74 10.36 -2.05 -2.53
N VAL A 75 10.17 -0.87 -1.97
CA VAL A 75 9.40 0.19 -2.61
C VAL A 75 10.22 1.46 -2.56
N GLY A 76 9.98 2.35 -3.50
CA GLY A 76 10.68 3.62 -3.55
C GLY A 76 9.91 4.64 -4.37
N PRO A 77 10.47 5.85 -4.49
CA PRO A 77 9.77 6.93 -5.18
C PRO A 77 9.33 6.53 -6.58
N GLY A 78 8.11 6.89 -6.92
CA GLY A 78 7.57 6.62 -8.24
C GLY A 78 6.90 5.26 -8.40
N ASP A 79 7.00 4.40 -7.42
CA ASP A 79 6.38 3.07 -7.53
C ASP A 79 4.86 3.14 -7.36
N GLU A 80 4.19 2.19 -7.99
CA GLU A 80 2.76 1.99 -7.82
C GLU A 80 2.56 0.77 -6.94
N VAL A 81 1.79 0.92 -5.86
CA VAL A 81 1.56 -0.17 -4.91
C VAL A 81 0.06 -0.38 -4.79
N ALA A 82 -0.40 -1.56 -5.15
CA ALA A 82 -1.82 -1.88 -5.11
C ALA A 82 -2.11 -2.85 -3.98
N PHE A 83 -3.19 -2.60 -3.25
CA PHE A 83 -3.65 -3.48 -2.18
C PHE A 83 -5.02 -4.03 -2.53
N PHE A 84 -5.21 -5.32 -2.36
CA PHE A 84 -6.43 -5.99 -2.76
C PHE A 84 -6.67 -7.21 -1.88
N PRO A 85 -7.93 -7.70 -1.82
CA PRO A 85 -8.23 -8.90 -1.06
C PRO A 85 -7.61 -10.14 -1.71
N PRO A 86 -7.42 -11.21 -0.95
CA PRO A 86 -6.93 -12.45 -1.55
C PRO A 86 -7.88 -12.94 -2.63
N VAL A 87 -7.32 -13.47 -3.69
CA VAL A 87 -8.11 -14.10 -4.72
C VAL A 87 -8.44 -15.50 -4.24
N THR A 88 -9.73 -15.78 -4.08
CA THR A 88 -10.11 -17.13 -3.72
C THR A 88 -10.04 -17.96 -4.97
N GLY A 89 -9.37 -19.05 -4.87
CA GLY A 89 -9.10 -19.82 -6.06
C GLY A 89 -10.33 -20.47 -6.62
N GLY A 90 -11.18 -20.05 -6.83
CA GLY A 90 -12.26 -20.57 -7.40
C GLY A 90 -13.00 -20.45 -8.26
#